data_c2545df3094675e2fb0e0e58204f5971
#
_entry.id   c2545df3094675e2fb0e0e58204f5971
#
_cell.length_a   1.000
_cell.length_b   1.000
_cell.length_c   1.000
_cell.angle_alpha   90.00
_cell.angle_beta   90.00
_cell.angle_gamma   90.00
#
_symmetry.space_group_name_H-M   'P 1'
#
loop_
_entity.id
_entity.type
_entity.pdbx_description
1 polymer ?
#
loop_
_entity_poly.entity_id
_entity_poly.type
_entity_poly.pdbx_seq_one_letter_code
_entity_poly.pdbx_strand_id
1 'polypeptide(L)'
;IQVIQMITNMFSKIGSNDLASLKEYLDSGDSDIKEYTNAVEYTYNVSPQIYSTDTENIRQVHPDKSFQSLGLGSSSSGNSMMSTMMSTDVFYEMPSDESLYVDQYDIKAGRWPKAYNECVLVLTQNGKINDLMSYTLGLRDFSELDDMVDKFSQEEEVNAPENTDTYSYEDVLGKEFKLVNAADYYEYDEEYDLYRDKTDNQSYMKKFIENGETIKIVGIVQSTEGTTATMLQTGIGYPQSLTTHVIEQAQASEIVKKQLENKDIDVFTGNAFNEANNKEFDMNSLFSVDTEKLKSAFSIDQSQLTKGMGDLDLSQIQLDMSNMPSIDMDA
;
A
#
# COMPACT_ATOMS: atom_id res chain seq x y z
N ILE A 1 6.95 -8.78 -29.50
CA ILE A 1 8.34 -8.30 -29.56
C ILE A 1 8.39 -6.78 -29.41
N GLN A 2 7.61 -5.99 -30.17
CA GLN A 2 7.65 -4.51 -30.06
C GLN A 2 7.26 -3.96 -28.68
N VAL A 3 6.27 -4.55 -28.00
CA VAL A 3 5.84 -4.14 -26.64
C VAL A 3 6.93 -4.43 -25.62
N ILE A 4 7.58 -5.58 -25.70
CA ILE A 4 8.68 -5.95 -24.80
C ILE A 4 9.87 -5.00 -25.00
N GLN A 5 10.23 -4.71 -26.26
CA GLN A 5 11.29 -3.74 -26.56
C GLN A 5 10.96 -2.31 -26.08
N MET A 6 9.69 -1.90 -26.18
CA MET A 6 9.25 -0.61 -25.68
C MET A 6 9.35 -0.55 -24.14
N ILE A 7 8.92 -1.60 -23.45
CA ILE A 7 9.03 -1.73 -21.99
C ILE A 7 10.51 -1.76 -21.57
N THR A 8 11.34 -2.59 -22.23
CA THR A 8 12.79 -2.67 -21.95
C THR A 8 13.47 -1.33 -22.19
N ASN A 9 13.13 -0.61 -23.27
CA ASN A 9 13.69 0.71 -23.54
C ASN A 9 13.22 1.79 -22.55
N MET A 10 12.01 1.67 -21.99
CA MET A 10 11.56 2.53 -20.89
C MET A 10 12.40 2.28 -19.64
N PHE A 11 12.54 1.03 -19.23
CA PHE A 11 13.28 0.67 -18.02
C PHE A 11 14.81 0.88 -18.15
N SER A 12 15.40 0.66 -19.32
CA SER A 12 16.83 0.89 -19.54
C SER A 12 17.24 2.37 -19.54
N LYS A 13 16.27 3.29 -19.63
CA LYS A 13 16.50 4.74 -19.54
C LYS A 13 16.20 5.34 -18.18
N ILE A 14 15.72 4.53 -17.22
CA ILE A 14 15.55 4.96 -15.84
C ILE A 14 16.95 5.04 -15.22
N GLY A 15 17.57 6.22 -15.33
CA GLY A 15 18.77 6.55 -14.58
C GLY A 15 18.40 6.90 -13.14
N SER A 16 19.33 6.73 -12.22
CA SER A 16 19.22 7.31 -10.89
C SER A 16 19.44 8.82 -10.98
N ASN A 17 18.43 9.62 -10.63
CA ASN A 17 18.62 11.04 -10.45
C ASN A 17 19.29 11.29 -9.09
N ASP A 18 20.23 12.22 -9.04
CA ASP A 18 20.80 12.69 -7.78
C ASP A 18 19.85 13.69 -7.11
N LEU A 19 18.78 13.15 -6.52
CA LEU A 19 17.76 13.95 -5.84
C LEU A 19 18.29 14.60 -4.55
N ALA A 20 19.31 14.01 -3.93
CA ALA A 20 19.92 14.56 -2.72
C ALA A 20 20.63 15.89 -3.03
N SER A 21 21.49 15.91 -4.04
CA SER A 21 22.15 17.15 -4.48
C SER A 21 21.17 18.18 -5.02
N LEU A 22 20.10 17.76 -5.70
CA LEU A 22 19.05 18.68 -6.14
C LEU A 22 18.34 19.33 -4.93
N LYS A 23 17.99 18.54 -3.92
CA LYS A 23 17.38 19.05 -2.70
C LYS A 23 18.30 20.04 -2.00
N GLU A 24 19.58 19.69 -1.82
CA GLU A 24 20.59 20.57 -1.22
C GLU A 24 20.69 21.89 -1.98
N TYR A 25 20.71 21.86 -3.31
CA TYR A 25 20.75 23.07 -4.14
C TYR A 25 19.48 23.93 -3.97
N LEU A 26 18.31 23.33 -3.94
CA LEU A 26 17.04 24.06 -3.74
C LEU A 26 16.95 24.67 -2.34
N ASP A 27 17.48 24.00 -1.32
CA ASP A 27 17.46 24.45 0.08
C ASP A 27 18.57 25.47 0.39
N SER A 28 19.69 25.47 -0.36
CA SER A 28 20.86 26.36 -0.11
C SER A 28 20.53 27.85 -0.25
N GLY A 29 19.47 28.17 -1.01
CA GLY A 29 19.13 29.55 -1.37
C GLY A 29 19.90 30.10 -2.57
N ASP A 30 20.77 29.31 -3.19
CA ASP A 30 21.49 29.68 -4.42
C ASP A 30 20.62 29.56 -5.67
N SER A 31 19.43 28.97 -5.51
CA SER A 31 18.43 28.79 -6.58
C SER A 31 17.47 29.98 -6.60
N ASP A 32 17.25 30.57 -7.77
CA ASP A 32 16.24 31.62 -7.98
C ASP A 32 14.81 31.06 -7.99
N ILE A 33 14.61 29.76 -7.74
CA ILE A 33 13.31 29.10 -7.86
C ILE A 33 12.25 29.74 -6.95
N LYS A 34 12.64 30.24 -5.78
CA LYS A 34 11.77 30.91 -4.81
C LYS A 34 11.12 32.19 -5.36
N GLU A 35 11.72 32.80 -6.41
CA GLU A 35 11.12 33.96 -7.08
C GLU A 35 9.96 33.58 -8.02
N TYR A 36 9.88 32.31 -8.41
CA TYR A 36 8.93 31.79 -9.41
C TYR A 36 7.93 30.76 -8.85
N THR A 37 8.08 30.38 -7.57
CA THR A 37 7.23 29.38 -6.91
C THR A 37 6.72 29.88 -5.58
N ASN A 38 5.52 29.47 -5.21
CA ASN A 38 4.95 29.77 -3.87
C ASN A 38 5.57 28.86 -2.80
N ALA A 39 5.84 27.60 -3.14
CA ALA A 39 6.46 26.62 -2.25
C ALA A 39 7.23 25.55 -3.05
N VAL A 40 8.16 24.88 -2.40
CA VAL A 40 8.83 23.66 -2.86
C VAL A 40 8.51 22.56 -1.85
N GLU A 41 7.76 21.56 -2.30
CA GLU A 41 7.33 20.45 -1.46
C GLU A 41 8.13 19.19 -1.79
N TYR A 42 8.60 18.50 -0.75
CA TYR A 42 9.31 17.23 -0.88
C TYR A 42 8.42 16.10 -0.39
N THR A 43 8.22 15.09 -1.23
CA THR A 43 7.51 13.87 -0.85
C THR A 43 8.47 12.70 -0.77
N TYR A 44 8.26 11.84 0.21
CA TYR A 44 9.08 10.66 0.45
C TYR A 44 8.23 9.40 0.23
N ASN A 45 8.86 8.36 -0.34
CA ASN A 45 8.19 7.07 -0.51
C ASN A 45 8.18 6.28 0.82
N VAL A 46 7.61 6.89 1.83
CA VAL A 46 7.45 6.33 3.17
C VAL A 46 6.01 6.54 3.60
N SER A 47 5.34 5.46 4.00
CA SER A 47 3.98 5.52 4.52
C SER A 47 3.98 5.23 6.01
N PRO A 48 3.49 6.14 6.86
CA PRO A 48 3.29 5.88 8.28
C PRO A 48 2.43 4.62 8.49
N GLN A 49 2.82 3.74 9.39
CA GLN A 49 2.08 2.52 9.67
C GLN A 49 1.09 2.81 10.81
N ILE A 50 -0.18 2.99 10.45
CA ILE A 50 -1.23 3.42 11.37
C ILE A 50 -2.24 2.29 11.57
N TYR A 51 -2.57 2.03 12.83
CA TYR A 51 -3.52 1.00 13.24
C TYR A 51 -4.69 1.61 14.03
N SER A 52 -5.82 0.92 14.01
CA SER A 52 -6.91 1.20 14.95
C SER A 52 -6.46 0.98 16.38
N THR A 53 -7.15 1.58 17.35
CA THR A 53 -6.88 1.36 18.78
C THR A 53 -7.49 0.05 19.31
N ASP A 54 -8.30 -0.64 18.52
CA ASP A 54 -8.83 -1.96 18.86
C ASP A 54 -7.75 -3.02 18.66
N THR A 55 -7.19 -3.51 19.76
CA THR A 55 -6.15 -4.55 19.76
C THR A 55 -6.70 -5.96 19.81
N GLU A 56 -8.00 -6.15 20.01
CA GLU A 56 -8.66 -7.46 19.90
C GLU A 56 -8.88 -7.80 18.41
N ASN A 57 -9.23 -6.80 17.60
CA ASN A 57 -9.35 -6.90 16.15
C ASN A 57 -8.31 -5.99 15.50
N ILE A 58 -7.07 -6.46 15.43
CA ILE A 58 -5.94 -5.71 14.88
C ILE A 58 -6.24 -5.31 13.44
N ARG A 59 -6.35 -3.99 13.20
CA ARG A 59 -6.61 -3.46 11.87
C ARG A 59 -5.62 -2.35 11.50
N GLN A 60 -4.87 -2.58 10.44
CA GLN A 60 -4.08 -1.52 9.82
C GLN A 60 -5.02 -0.63 9.00
N VAL A 61 -5.04 0.65 9.31
CA VAL A 61 -5.88 1.65 8.62
C VAL A 61 -5.09 2.53 7.67
N HIS A 62 -3.75 2.46 7.73
CA HIS A 62 -2.87 3.10 6.76
C HIS A 62 -1.47 2.42 6.75
N PRO A 63 -0.92 2.07 5.58
CA PRO A 63 -1.63 1.94 4.30
C PRO A 63 -2.79 0.95 4.41
N ASP A 64 -3.90 1.26 3.76
CA ASP A 64 -5.08 0.38 3.79
C ASP A 64 -4.85 -0.91 3.00
N LYS A 65 -5.17 -2.05 3.63
CA LYS A 65 -5.03 -3.39 3.05
C LYS A 65 -6.37 -4.10 2.85
N SER A 66 -7.48 -3.42 3.11
CA SER A 66 -8.82 -4.02 3.11
C SER A 66 -9.19 -4.70 1.80
N PHE A 67 -8.72 -4.18 0.68
CA PHE A 67 -9.04 -4.68 -0.67
C PHE A 67 -7.86 -5.37 -1.34
N GLN A 68 -6.80 -5.70 -0.60
CA GLN A 68 -5.59 -6.32 -1.17
C GLN A 68 -5.87 -7.67 -1.80
N SER A 69 -6.78 -8.46 -1.22
CA SER A 69 -7.21 -9.75 -1.77
C SER A 69 -7.89 -9.64 -3.14
N LEU A 70 -8.46 -8.48 -3.45
CA LEU A 70 -9.08 -8.17 -4.75
C LEU A 70 -8.09 -7.53 -5.74
N GLY A 71 -6.82 -7.41 -5.39
CA GLY A 71 -5.81 -6.72 -6.19
C GLY A 71 -5.97 -5.19 -6.21
N LEU A 72 -6.76 -4.65 -5.29
CA LEU A 72 -6.99 -3.23 -5.08
C LEU A 72 -6.28 -2.77 -3.80
N GLY A 73 -6.02 -1.48 -3.68
CA GLY A 73 -5.42 -0.87 -2.50
C GLY A 73 -4.03 -0.31 -2.74
N SER A 74 -3.46 0.27 -1.69
CA SER A 74 -2.11 0.84 -1.68
C SER A 74 -1.07 -0.26 -1.79
N SER A 75 -0.52 -0.51 -2.97
CA SER A 75 0.69 -1.32 -3.08
C SER A 75 1.91 -0.43 -2.84
N SER A 76 2.67 -0.73 -1.80
CA SER A 76 3.90 -0.02 -1.41
C SER A 76 5.03 -0.08 -2.46
N SER A 77 4.84 -0.77 -3.57
CA SER A 77 5.91 -1.03 -4.56
C SER A 77 5.71 -0.37 -5.91
N GLY A 78 4.80 0.57 -6.08
CA GLY A 78 4.62 1.14 -7.40
C GLY A 78 4.11 2.57 -7.44
N ASN A 79 4.95 3.51 -7.81
CA ASN A 79 4.56 4.81 -8.40
C ASN A 79 3.78 4.61 -9.71
N SER A 80 2.81 3.70 -9.75
CA SER A 80 1.96 3.58 -10.91
C SER A 80 0.76 4.52 -10.73
N MET A 81 0.48 5.30 -11.75
CA MET A 81 -0.73 6.16 -11.79
C MET A 81 -2.00 5.34 -11.48
N MET A 82 -1.98 4.04 -11.80
CA MET A 82 -3.05 3.10 -11.52
C MET A 82 -3.22 2.85 -10.01
N SER A 83 -2.14 2.67 -9.24
CA SER A 83 -2.23 2.44 -7.80
C SER A 83 -2.76 3.68 -7.07
N THR A 84 -2.40 4.87 -7.53
CA THR A 84 -2.93 6.13 -6.99
C THR A 84 -4.43 6.29 -7.27
N MET A 85 -4.89 5.92 -8.48
CA MET A 85 -6.30 6.00 -8.83
C MET A 85 -7.17 4.97 -8.11
N MET A 86 -6.59 3.85 -7.68
CA MET A 86 -7.28 2.75 -7.00
C MET A 86 -6.94 2.69 -5.51
N SER A 87 -6.27 3.71 -4.96
CA SER A 87 -5.99 3.78 -3.53
C SER A 87 -7.27 3.91 -2.72
N THR A 88 -7.37 3.09 -1.68
CA THR A 88 -8.42 3.13 -0.68
C THR A 88 -7.98 3.84 0.61
N ASP A 89 -6.78 4.42 0.59
CA ASP A 89 -6.24 5.14 1.73
C ASP A 89 -7.09 6.35 2.10
N VAL A 90 -7.42 6.42 3.37
CA VAL A 90 -8.12 7.54 3.99
C VAL A 90 -7.14 8.58 4.53
N PHE A 91 -5.94 8.12 4.95
CA PHE A 91 -4.88 9.00 5.43
C PHE A 91 -4.01 9.50 4.28
N TYR A 92 -3.58 10.76 4.36
CA TYR A 92 -2.65 11.35 3.40
C TYR A 92 -1.80 12.45 4.04
N GLU A 93 -0.62 12.68 3.47
CA GLU A 93 0.27 13.76 3.88
C GLU A 93 -0.24 15.10 3.35
N MET A 94 -0.33 16.11 4.24
CA MET A 94 -0.63 17.49 3.84
C MET A 94 0.65 18.20 3.40
N PRO A 95 0.57 19.22 2.53
CA PRO A 95 1.68 20.08 2.21
C PRO A 95 2.33 20.66 3.48
N SER A 96 3.65 20.84 3.46
CA SER A 96 4.39 21.39 4.60
C SER A 96 4.12 22.88 4.80
N ASP A 97 3.85 23.61 3.72
CA ASP A 97 3.52 25.02 3.76
C ASP A 97 2.02 25.23 3.96
N GLU A 98 1.64 25.59 5.20
CA GLU A 98 0.24 25.83 5.58
C GLU A 98 -0.42 26.94 4.74
N SER A 99 0.35 27.89 4.20
CA SER A 99 -0.18 28.97 3.36
C SER A 99 -0.83 28.49 2.06
N LEU A 100 -0.51 27.25 1.62
CA LEU A 100 -1.08 26.65 0.43
C LEU A 100 -2.55 26.23 0.62
N TYR A 101 -3.01 26.03 1.87
CA TYR A 101 -4.34 25.45 2.09
C TYR A 101 -5.18 26.12 3.20
N VAL A 102 -4.59 26.70 4.23
CA VAL A 102 -5.34 27.16 5.43
C VAL A 102 -6.49 28.08 5.07
N ASP A 103 -6.29 29.03 4.16
CA ASP A 103 -7.30 30.00 3.75
C ASP A 103 -8.42 29.41 2.87
N GLN A 104 -8.27 28.15 2.44
CA GLN A 104 -9.27 27.48 1.59
C GLN A 104 -10.32 26.70 2.41
N TYR A 105 -10.14 26.63 3.76
CA TYR A 105 -10.96 25.79 4.62
C TYR A 105 -11.47 26.52 5.87
N ASP A 106 -12.75 26.26 6.18
CA ASP A 106 -13.36 26.63 7.45
C ASP A 106 -13.11 25.53 8.50
N ILE A 107 -12.70 25.91 9.69
CA ILE A 107 -12.64 24.98 10.83
C ILE A 107 -14.07 24.78 11.36
N LYS A 108 -14.58 23.55 11.27
CA LYS A 108 -15.91 23.19 11.78
C LYS A 108 -15.87 22.77 13.25
N ALA A 109 -14.76 22.15 13.68
CA ALA A 109 -14.50 21.81 15.07
C ALA A 109 -12.98 21.71 15.34
N GLY A 110 -12.56 21.96 16.58
CA GLY A 110 -11.17 21.83 16.97
C GLY A 110 -10.23 22.87 16.36
N ARG A 111 -9.10 22.44 15.82
CA ARG A 111 -8.03 23.30 15.29
C ARG A 111 -7.16 22.56 14.25
N TRP A 112 -6.32 23.30 13.54
CA TRP A 112 -5.25 22.70 12.72
C TRP A 112 -4.22 21.96 13.58
N PRO A 113 -3.58 20.90 13.07
CA PRO A 113 -2.47 20.18 13.71
C PRO A 113 -1.31 21.12 14.06
N LYS A 114 -0.65 20.87 15.20
CA LYS A 114 0.55 21.62 15.66
C LYS A 114 1.72 20.72 16.01
N ALA A 115 1.48 19.41 16.08
CA ALA A 115 2.48 18.40 16.39
C ALA A 115 2.41 17.28 15.34
N TYR A 116 3.51 16.54 15.17
CA TYR A 116 3.61 15.46 14.19
C TYR A 116 2.52 14.39 14.36
N ASN A 117 2.07 14.14 15.57
CA ASN A 117 1.08 13.13 15.91
C ASN A 117 -0.36 13.65 15.97
N GLU A 118 -0.62 14.78 15.36
CA GLU A 118 -1.96 15.36 15.24
C GLU A 118 -2.43 15.32 13.79
N CYS A 119 -3.71 14.98 13.60
CA CYS A 119 -4.34 14.92 12.29
C CYS A 119 -5.57 15.82 12.22
N VAL A 120 -6.00 16.12 11.02
CA VAL A 120 -7.22 16.86 10.72
C VAL A 120 -8.12 16.05 9.79
N LEU A 121 -9.43 15.97 10.10
CA LEU A 121 -10.42 15.41 9.19
C LEU A 121 -10.84 16.48 8.19
N VAL A 122 -10.67 16.19 6.90
CA VAL A 122 -11.12 17.03 5.79
C VAL A 122 -12.41 16.46 5.22
N LEU A 123 -13.49 17.18 5.41
CA LEU A 123 -14.82 16.81 4.92
C LEU A 123 -14.93 17.05 3.42
N THR A 124 -15.87 16.34 2.78
CA THR A 124 -16.32 16.68 1.42
C THR A 124 -16.87 18.10 1.38
N GLN A 125 -17.00 18.66 0.19
CA GLN A 125 -17.60 19.99 -0.02
C GLN A 125 -19.01 20.12 0.59
N ASN A 126 -19.74 19.00 0.67
CA ASN A 126 -21.09 18.95 1.27
C ASN A 126 -21.09 18.65 2.77
N GLY A 127 -19.92 18.70 3.44
CA GLY A 127 -19.79 18.44 4.88
C GLY A 127 -19.99 16.98 5.28
N LYS A 128 -19.71 16.03 4.38
CA LYS A 128 -19.86 14.59 4.61
C LYS A 128 -18.51 13.89 4.67
N ILE A 129 -18.50 12.70 5.23
CA ILE A 129 -17.43 11.71 5.10
C ILE A 129 -17.84 10.65 4.08
N ASN A 130 -16.86 9.95 3.49
CA ASN A 130 -17.14 8.77 2.66
C ASN A 130 -17.25 7.50 3.51
N ASP A 131 -17.74 6.41 2.91
CA ASP A 131 -17.95 5.16 3.63
C ASP A 131 -16.66 4.57 4.22
N LEU A 132 -15.54 4.63 3.48
CA LEU A 132 -14.24 4.14 3.99
C LEU A 132 -13.78 4.92 5.23
N MET A 133 -14.00 6.24 5.24
CA MET A 133 -13.71 7.06 6.42
C MET A 133 -14.54 6.65 7.63
N SER A 134 -15.81 6.25 7.43
CA SER A 134 -16.67 5.81 8.55
C SER A 134 -16.14 4.53 9.21
N TYR A 135 -15.63 3.59 8.44
CA TYR A 135 -14.94 2.40 8.97
C TYR A 135 -13.62 2.76 9.64
N THR A 136 -12.76 3.52 8.96
CA THR A 136 -11.46 3.95 9.50
C THR A 136 -11.60 4.71 10.82
N LEU A 137 -12.62 5.57 10.95
CA LEU A 137 -12.92 6.30 12.18
C LEU A 137 -13.58 5.42 13.27
N GLY A 138 -13.86 4.16 13.00
CA GLY A 138 -14.57 3.27 13.91
C GLY A 138 -15.99 3.75 14.23
N LEU A 139 -16.64 4.40 13.27
CA LEU A 139 -18.06 4.79 13.32
C LEU A 139 -18.95 3.65 12.78
N ARG A 140 -18.36 2.77 11.98
CA ARG A 140 -18.95 1.52 11.50
C ARG A 140 -18.00 0.37 11.78
N ASP A 141 -18.56 -0.83 11.88
CA ASP A 141 -17.77 -2.04 12.14
C ASP A 141 -17.08 -2.52 10.85
N PHE A 142 -15.78 -2.74 10.92
CA PHE A 142 -14.99 -3.28 9.81
C PHE A 142 -15.46 -4.67 9.36
N SER A 143 -16.11 -5.46 10.22
CA SER A 143 -16.66 -6.76 9.83
C SER A 143 -17.66 -6.67 8.69
N GLU A 144 -18.39 -5.57 8.57
CA GLU A 144 -19.30 -5.34 7.45
C GLU A 144 -18.52 -5.22 6.11
N LEU A 145 -17.38 -4.54 6.15
CA LEU A 145 -16.51 -4.37 4.98
C LEU A 145 -15.85 -5.69 4.60
N ASP A 146 -15.37 -6.45 5.59
CA ASP A 146 -14.74 -7.76 5.39
C ASP A 146 -15.76 -8.74 4.78
N ASP A 147 -16.99 -8.80 5.29
CA ASP A 147 -18.07 -9.61 4.73
C ASP A 147 -18.39 -9.24 3.26
N MET A 148 -18.35 -7.95 2.91
CA MET A 148 -18.57 -7.51 1.52
C MET A 148 -17.42 -7.95 0.61
N VAL A 149 -16.17 -7.84 1.06
CA VAL A 149 -14.99 -8.28 0.31
C VAL A 149 -15.01 -9.79 0.12
N ASP A 150 -15.36 -10.54 1.14
CA ASP A 150 -15.44 -12.00 1.08
C ASP A 150 -16.53 -12.47 0.11
N LYS A 151 -17.73 -11.89 0.17
CA LYS A 151 -18.82 -12.20 -0.77
C LYS A 151 -18.43 -11.87 -2.21
N PHE A 152 -17.81 -10.70 -2.42
CA PHE A 152 -17.33 -10.31 -3.75
C PHE A 152 -16.28 -11.29 -4.29
N SER A 153 -15.34 -11.74 -3.43
CA SER A 153 -14.32 -12.72 -3.82
C SER A 153 -14.89 -14.09 -4.17
N GLN A 154 -16.06 -14.43 -3.61
CA GLN A 154 -16.80 -15.69 -3.88
C GLN A 154 -17.81 -15.57 -5.01
N GLU A 155 -17.82 -14.44 -5.73
CA GLU A 155 -18.80 -14.13 -6.79
C GLU A 155 -20.26 -14.15 -6.30
N GLU A 156 -20.46 -13.89 -5.01
CA GLU A 156 -21.78 -13.75 -4.42
C GLU A 156 -22.35 -12.33 -4.59
N GLU A 157 -23.67 -12.20 -4.47
CA GLU A 157 -24.33 -10.89 -4.53
C GLU A 157 -23.97 -10.03 -3.31
N VAL A 158 -23.34 -8.88 -3.58
CA VAL A 158 -22.98 -7.90 -2.55
C VAL A 158 -24.05 -6.81 -2.49
N ASN A 159 -24.76 -6.75 -1.37
CA ASN A 159 -25.66 -5.65 -1.08
C ASN A 159 -24.88 -4.59 -0.29
N ALA A 160 -24.73 -3.40 -0.85
CA ALA A 160 -24.18 -2.28 -0.10
C ALA A 160 -25.13 -1.93 1.07
N PRO A 161 -24.61 -1.85 2.31
CA PRO A 161 -25.46 -1.48 3.43
C PRO A 161 -25.99 -0.05 3.24
N GLU A 162 -27.26 0.18 3.52
CA GLU A 162 -27.83 1.52 3.50
C GLU A 162 -27.16 2.36 4.59
N ASN A 163 -26.41 3.37 4.17
CA ASN A 163 -25.79 4.33 5.10
C ASN A 163 -26.74 5.51 5.30
N THR A 164 -27.55 5.44 6.35
CA THR A 164 -28.44 6.52 6.79
C THR A 164 -27.91 7.22 8.05
N ASP A 165 -26.76 6.82 8.55
CA ASP A 165 -26.22 7.31 9.80
C ASP A 165 -25.75 8.75 9.70
N THR A 166 -26.00 9.51 10.75
CA THR A 166 -25.53 10.88 10.91
C THR A 166 -24.61 10.93 12.12
N TYR A 167 -23.40 11.42 11.90
CA TYR A 167 -22.39 11.54 12.95
C TYR A 167 -22.18 13.00 13.35
N SER A 168 -21.93 13.23 14.63
CA SER A 168 -21.59 14.55 15.14
C SER A 168 -20.06 14.80 15.07
N TYR A 169 -19.64 16.03 15.19
CA TYR A 169 -18.22 16.37 15.28
C TYR A 169 -17.57 15.80 16.54
N GLU A 170 -18.31 15.66 17.62
CA GLU A 170 -17.86 15.05 18.86
C GLU A 170 -17.55 13.56 18.72
N ASP A 171 -18.20 12.86 17.81
CA ASP A 171 -17.93 11.44 17.54
C ASP A 171 -16.57 11.22 16.88
N VAL A 172 -16.03 12.25 16.25
CA VAL A 172 -14.78 12.22 15.47
C VAL A 172 -13.65 12.95 16.15
N LEU A 173 -13.95 14.13 16.73
CA LEU A 173 -12.91 14.95 17.36
C LEU A 173 -12.33 14.22 18.57
N GLY A 174 -11.02 14.05 18.55
CA GLY A 174 -10.32 13.32 19.60
C GLY A 174 -10.18 11.83 19.36
N LYS A 175 -10.65 11.28 18.23
CA LYS A 175 -10.35 9.89 17.83
C LYS A 175 -8.85 9.67 17.77
N GLU A 176 -8.45 8.51 18.24
CA GLU A 176 -7.03 8.12 18.36
C GLU A 176 -6.74 6.89 17.52
N PHE A 177 -5.49 6.82 17.06
CA PHE A 177 -4.93 5.71 16.32
C PHE A 177 -3.55 5.39 16.87
N LYS A 178 -2.99 4.24 16.50
CA LYS A 178 -1.66 3.82 16.88
C LYS A 178 -0.69 3.90 15.69
N LEU A 179 0.37 4.68 15.87
CA LEU A 179 1.50 4.72 14.96
C LEU A 179 2.56 3.73 15.42
N VAL A 180 3.06 2.94 14.52
CA VAL A 180 4.16 2.03 14.78
C VAL A 180 5.26 2.20 13.73
N ASN A 181 6.50 1.89 14.10
CA ASN A 181 7.61 1.91 13.18
C ASN A 181 7.70 0.57 12.43
N ALA A 182 7.69 0.60 11.09
CA ALA A 182 7.80 -0.60 10.28
C ALA A 182 9.11 -1.40 10.54
N ALA A 183 10.17 -0.75 10.99
CA ALA A 183 11.41 -1.42 11.37
C ALA A 183 11.20 -2.43 12.51
N ASP A 184 10.24 -2.17 13.39
CA ASP A 184 9.96 -3.02 14.54
C ASP A 184 9.02 -4.19 14.24
N TYR A 185 8.59 -4.37 12.98
CA TYR A 185 7.93 -5.61 12.53
C TYR A 185 8.89 -6.81 12.53
N TYR A 186 10.19 -6.54 12.65
CA TYR A 186 11.24 -7.52 12.50
C TYR A 186 11.97 -7.75 13.82
N GLU A 187 12.16 -9.00 14.19
CA GLU A 187 12.94 -9.41 15.36
C GLU A 187 14.26 -10.02 14.93
N TYR A 188 15.34 -9.65 15.61
CA TYR A 188 16.65 -10.19 15.33
C TYR A 188 16.78 -11.63 15.85
N ASP A 189 17.18 -12.53 14.97
CA ASP A 189 17.47 -13.93 15.27
C ASP A 189 18.98 -14.12 15.40
N GLU A 190 19.46 -14.25 16.65
CA GLU A 190 20.89 -14.38 16.96
C GLU A 190 21.51 -15.67 16.42
N GLU A 191 20.71 -16.75 16.25
CA GLU A 191 21.22 -18.05 15.77
C GLU A 191 21.62 -17.97 14.29
N TYR A 192 20.88 -17.22 13.50
CA TYR A 192 21.09 -17.11 12.05
C TYR A 192 21.66 -15.75 11.62
N ASP A 193 21.83 -14.81 12.55
CA ASP A 193 22.29 -13.43 12.29
C ASP A 193 21.41 -12.69 11.28
N LEU A 194 20.09 -12.87 11.36
CA LEU A 194 19.09 -12.35 10.43
C LEU A 194 17.95 -11.65 11.17
N TYR A 195 17.19 -10.82 10.45
CA TYR A 195 15.92 -10.29 10.94
C TYR A 195 14.75 -11.09 10.37
N ARG A 196 13.79 -11.43 11.25
CA ARG A 196 12.61 -12.22 10.91
C ARG A 196 11.35 -11.39 11.04
N ASP A 197 10.50 -11.45 10.01
CA ASP A 197 9.18 -10.83 10.01
C ASP A 197 8.28 -11.46 11.08
N LYS A 198 7.64 -10.61 11.89
CA LYS A 198 6.70 -10.97 12.96
C LYS A 198 5.27 -10.50 12.70
N THR A 199 4.99 -9.98 11.51
CA THR A 199 3.65 -9.44 11.18
C THR A 199 2.55 -10.49 11.25
N ASP A 200 2.87 -11.78 11.02
CA ASP A 200 1.93 -12.90 11.16
C ASP A 200 1.74 -13.36 12.61
N ASN A 201 2.54 -12.88 13.54
CA ASN A 201 2.43 -13.24 14.96
C ASN A 201 1.46 -12.29 15.68
N GLN A 202 0.22 -12.71 15.84
CA GLN A 202 -0.83 -11.89 16.45
C GLN A 202 -0.48 -11.40 17.87
N SER A 203 0.14 -12.23 18.70
CA SER A 203 0.52 -11.85 20.07
C SER A 203 1.61 -10.80 20.09
N TYR A 204 2.58 -10.91 19.16
CA TYR A 204 3.61 -9.91 18.96
C TYR A 204 3.01 -8.58 18.49
N MET A 205 2.19 -8.63 17.44
CA MET A 205 1.56 -7.45 16.85
C MET A 205 0.63 -6.74 17.84
N LYS A 206 -0.16 -7.48 18.63
CA LYS A 206 -1.00 -6.90 19.67
C LYS A 206 -0.19 -6.05 20.65
N LYS A 207 0.83 -6.64 21.25
CA LYS A 207 1.73 -5.96 22.22
C LYS A 207 2.44 -4.78 21.57
N PHE A 208 2.88 -4.93 20.33
CA PHE A 208 3.60 -3.93 19.58
C PHE A 208 2.71 -2.71 19.31
N ILE A 209 1.48 -2.92 18.83
CA ILE A 209 0.52 -1.86 18.55
C ILE A 209 0.05 -1.17 19.84
N GLU A 210 -0.20 -1.93 20.92
CA GLU A 210 -0.55 -1.36 22.23
C GLU A 210 0.48 -0.33 22.70
N ASN A 211 1.77 -0.60 22.47
CA ASN A 211 2.87 0.29 22.81
C ASN A 211 3.17 1.37 21.77
N GLY A 212 2.50 1.33 20.62
CA GLY A 212 2.66 2.33 19.55
C GLY A 212 2.32 3.74 20.01
N GLU A 213 2.89 4.73 19.33
CA GLU A 213 2.61 6.14 19.58
C GLU A 213 1.15 6.48 19.25
N THR A 214 0.58 7.44 19.96
CA THR A 214 -0.80 7.85 19.71
C THR A 214 -0.86 9.00 18.71
N ILE A 215 -1.61 8.82 17.63
CA ILE A 215 -2.01 9.89 16.71
C ILE A 215 -3.46 10.26 17.02
N LYS A 216 -3.79 11.55 16.93
CA LYS A 216 -5.10 12.07 17.31
C LYS A 216 -5.68 13.05 16.30
N ILE A 217 -6.96 12.92 16.01
CA ILE A 217 -7.70 13.93 15.24
C ILE A 217 -8.00 15.12 16.15
N VAL A 218 -7.42 16.27 15.82
CA VAL A 218 -7.53 17.51 16.62
C VAL A 218 -8.39 18.58 15.96
N GLY A 219 -8.79 18.37 14.72
CA GLY A 219 -9.63 19.31 13.98
C GLY A 219 -10.46 18.65 12.89
N ILE A 220 -11.51 19.34 12.51
CA ILE A 220 -12.39 18.99 11.41
C ILE A 220 -12.56 20.24 10.55
N VAL A 221 -12.24 20.12 9.26
CA VAL A 221 -12.28 21.23 8.32
C VAL A 221 -13.12 20.90 7.10
N GLN A 222 -13.66 21.92 6.47
CA GLN A 222 -14.45 21.82 5.24
C GLN A 222 -14.05 22.96 4.33
N SER A 223 -14.00 22.72 3.02
CA SER A 223 -13.69 23.77 2.07
C SER A 223 -14.69 24.94 2.20
N THR A 224 -14.15 26.16 2.13
CA THR A 224 -14.94 27.40 2.16
C THR A 224 -15.91 27.43 0.99
N GLU A 225 -17.11 27.93 1.22
CA GLU A 225 -18.16 28.00 0.20
C GLU A 225 -17.68 28.79 -1.03
N GLY A 226 -17.91 28.22 -2.22
CA GLY A 226 -17.50 28.82 -3.49
C GLY A 226 -16.08 28.45 -3.95
N THR A 227 -15.30 27.72 -3.16
CA THR A 227 -13.99 27.22 -3.58
C THR A 227 -14.17 26.08 -4.58
N THR A 228 -13.64 26.22 -5.80
CA THR A 228 -13.82 25.26 -6.88
C THR A 228 -12.69 24.21 -6.95
N ALA A 229 -11.52 24.54 -6.42
CA ALA A 229 -10.38 23.65 -6.34
C ALA A 229 -9.69 23.84 -4.98
N THR A 230 -9.48 22.74 -4.28
CA THR A 230 -8.86 22.73 -2.94
C THR A 230 -7.56 21.96 -2.97
N MET A 231 -6.60 22.38 -2.14
CA MET A 231 -5.29 21.72 -2.06
C MET A 231 -5.36 20.38 -1.31
N LEU A 232 -6.20 20.29 -0.28
CA LEU A 232 -6.32 19.06 0.52
C LEU A 232 -7.40 18.14 -0.07
N GLN A 233 -7.13 16.84 0.01
CA GLN A 233 -8.09 15.80 -0.35
C GLN A 233 -9.08 15.57 0.81
N THR A 234 -10.26 15.06 0.51
CA THR A 234 -11.18 14.55 1.53
C THR A 234 -10.58 13.30 2.18
N GLY A 235 -10.47 13.29 3.50
CA GLY A 235 -9.82 12.21 4.26
C GLY A 235 -9.21 12.71 5.57
N ILE A 236 -8.23 11.99 6.08
CA ILE A 236 -7.51 12.35 7.30
C ILE A 236 -6.12 12.85 6.93
N GLY A 237 -5.93 14.16 6.98
CA GLY A 237 -4.66 14.82 6.69
C GLY A 237 -3.72 14.75 7.89
N TYR A 238 -2.49 14.31 7.69
CA TYR A 238 -1.41 14.41 8.67
C TYR A 238 -0.30 15.34 8.17
N PRO A 239 0.43 16.02 9.08
CA PRO A 239 1.49 16.94 8.68
C PRO A 239 2.73 16.20 8.19
N GLN A 240 3.50 16.79 7.28
CA GLN A 240 4.77 16.23 6.79
C GLN A 240 5.75 15.88 7.93
N SER A 241 5.65 16.58 9.07
CA SER A 241 6.46 16.26 10.26
C SER A 241 6.21 14.84 10.79
N LEU A 242 5.06 14.21 10.52
CA LEU A 242 4.83 12.79 10.82
C LEU A 242 5.72 11.89 9.95
N THR A 243 5.79 12.15 8.64
CA THR A 243 6.67 11.41 7.74
C THR A 243 8.14 11.56 8.15
N THR A 244 8.56 12.79 8.49
CA THR A 244 9.92 13.05 8.99
C THR A 244 10.20 12.26 10.27
N HIS A 245 9.26 12.27 11.23
CA HIS A 245 9.38 11.51 12.48
C HIS A 245 9.53 10.00 12.21
N VAL A 246 8.71 9.43 11.32
CA VAL A 246 8.80 8.01 10.95
C VAL A 246 10.16 7.68 10.31
N ILE A 247 10.69 8.55 9.45
CA ILE A 247 12.01 8.38 8.84
C ILE A 247 13.10 8.39 9.91
N GLU A 248 13.07 9.35 10.85
CA GLU A 248 14.04 9.46 11.93
C GLU A 248 14.02 8.23 12.84
N GLN A 249 12.82 7.74 13.19
CA GLN A 249 12.66 6.51 13.98
C GLN A 249 13.20 5.28 13.24
N ALA A 250 12.92 5.16 11.95
CA ALA A 250 13.44 4.07 11.13
C ALA A 250 14.97 4.10 11.05
N GLN A 251 15.56 5.28 10.84
CA GLN A 251 17.03 5.46 10.81
C GLN A 251 17.69 5.15 12.16
N ALA A 252 17.00 5.39 13.27
CA ALA A 252 17.46 5.07 14.60
C ALA A 252 17.38 3.58 14.95
N SER A 253 16.64 2.78 14.19
CA SER A 253 16.43 1.35 14.44
C SER A 253 17.70 0.52 14.18
N GLU A 254 17.85 -0.59 14.92
CA GLU A 254 19.01 -1.47 14.80
C GLU A 254 19.07 -2.19 13.45
N ILE A 255 17.90 -2.57 12.88
CA ILE A 255 17.86 -3.23 11.57
C ILE A 255 18.37 -2.32 10.46
N VAL A 256 17.98 -1.04 10.46
CA VAL A 256 18.44 -0.07 9.45
C VAL A 256 19.93 0.22 9.65
N LYS A 257 20.40 0.39 10.87
CA LYS A 257 21.85 0.56 11.16
C LYS A 257 22.65 -0.62 10.64
N LYS A 258 22.23 -1.84 10.95
CA LYS A 258 22.90 -3.07 10.50
C LYS A 258 22.93 -3.16 8.97
N GLN A 259 21.83 -2.81 8.28
CA GLN A 259 21.81 -2.77 6.83
C GLN A 259 22.75 -1.70 6.25
N LEU A 260 22.85 -0.54 6.89
CA LEU A 260 23.75 0.53 6.45
C LEU A 260 25.23 0.24 6.72
N GLU A 261 25.55 -0.53 7.76
CA GLU A 261 26.92 -1.00 8.05
C GLU A 261 27.42 -1.96 6.98
N ASN A 262 26.55 -2.78 6.42
CA ASN A 262 26.87 -3.71 5.34
C ASN A 262 25.84 -3.61 4.20
N LYS A 263 26.06 -2.66 3.30
CA LYS A 263 25.13 -2.33 2.20
C LYS A 263 25.03 -3.41 1.13
N ASP A 264 25.96 -4.35 1.12
CA ASP A 264 26.03 -5.39 0.09
C ASP A 264 25.30 -6.68 0.52
N ILE A 265 25.00 -6.82 1.80
CA ILE A 265 24.31 -8.00 2.38
C ILE A 265 22.90 -7.64 2.83
N ASP A 266 21.94 -8.41 2.40
CA ASP A 266 20.54 -8.30 2.82
C ASP A 266 20.37 -8.85 4.25
N VAL A 267 19.94 -8.01 5.18
CA VAL A 267 19.74 -8.37 6.60
C VAL A 267 18.64 -9.39 6.86
N PHE A 268 17.77 -9.64 5.87
CA PHE A 268 16.69 -10.62 5.98
C PHE A 268 17.10 -12.01 5.51
N THR A 269 17.98 -12.08 4.53
CA THR A 269 18.39 -13.34 3.89
C THR A 269 19.82 -13.72 4.17
N GLY A 270 20.67 -12.77 4.58
CA GLY A 270 22.11 -12.96 4.74
C GLY A 270 22.88 -13.12 3.42
N ASN A 271 22.21 -12.95 2.29
CA ASN A 271 22.81 -13.08 0.96
C ASN A 271 23.28 -11.71 0.43
N ALA A 272 24.28 -11.75 -0.43
CA ALA A 272 24.68 -10.53 -1.14
C ALA A 272 23.62 -10.13 -2.18
N PHE A 273 23.24 -8.85 -2.22
CA PHE A 273 22.30 -8.34 -3.21
C PHE A 273 22.72 -8.62 -4.66
N ASN A 274 24.02 -8.66 -4.93
CA ASN A 274 24.56 -8.95 -6.27
C ASN A 274 24.50 -10.42 -6.68
N GLU A 275 24.36 -11.35 -5.73
CA GLU A 275 24.23 -12.77 -6.06
C GLU A 275 22.85 -13.11 -6.61
N ALA A 276 21.80 -12.37 -6.23
CA ALA A 276 20.48 -12.52 -6.80
C ALA A 276 20.42 -12.10 -8.27
N ASN A 277 21.26 -11.15 -8.69
CA ASN A 277 21.33 -10.67 -10.08
C ASN A 277 22.21 -11.58 -10.97
N ASN A 278 23.05 -12.47 -10.40
CA ASN A 278 23.90 -13.41 -11.14
C ASN A 278 23.29 -14.80 -11.34
N LYS A 279 22.15 -15.09 -10.74
CA LYS A 279 21.34 -16.20 -11.23
C LYS A 279 20.68 -15.67 -12.49
N GLU A 280 21.24 -16.08 -13.67
CA GLU A 280 20.50 -15.98 -14.93
C GLU A 280 19.07 -16.40 -14.61
N PHE A 281 18.13 -15.52 -14.91
CA PHE A 281 16.71 -15.77 -14.69
C PHE A 281 16.32 -16.92 -15.61
N ASP A 282 16.52 -18.15 -15.14
CA ASP A 282 16.17 -19.34 -15.90
C ASP A 282 14.65 -19.40 -15.97
N MET A 283 14.14 -18.90 -17.09
CA MET A 283 12.71 -19.00 -17.44
C MET A 283 12.19 -20.44 -17.32
N ASN A 284 13.05 -21.45 -17.47
CA ASN A 284 12.66 -22.86 -17.31
C ASN A 284 12.45 -23.23 -15.82
N SER A 285 13.07 -22.51 -14.87
CA SER A 285 12.83 -22.75 -13.44
C SER A 285 11.46 -22.23 -12.97
N LEU A 286 10.88 -21.25 -13.65
CA LEU A 286 9.50 -20.77 -13.40
C LEU A 286 8.45 -21.76 -13.89
N PHE A 287 8.82 -22.63 -14.82
CA PHE A 287 7.94 -23.63 -15.44
C PHE A 287 8.43 -25.05 -15.16
N SER A 288 9.04 -25.31 -14.01
CA SER A 288 9.20 -26.69 -13.56
C SER A 288 7.79 -27.27 -13.27
N VAL A 289 7.07 -27.48 -14.35
CA VAL A 289 5.82 -28.21 -14.33
C VAL A 289 6.20 -29.63 -13.91
N ASP A 290 5.84 -30.01 -12.70
CA ASP A 290 5.94 -31.38 -12.24
C ASP A 290 5.06 -32.21 -13.21
N THR A 291 5.71 -32.73 -14.27
CA THR A 291 5.03 -33.48 -15.34
C THR A 291 4.37 -34.74 -14.80
N GLU A 292 4.77 -35.22 -13.62
CA GLU A 292 4.12 -36.37 -12.97
C GLU A 292 2.83 -35.93 -12.27
N LYS A 293 2.83 -34.75 -11.61
CA LYS A 293 1.60 -34.18 -11.07
C LYS A 293 0.64 -33.71 -12.15
N LEU A 294 1.16 -33.19 -13.26
CA LEU A 294 0.32 -32.85 -14.42
C LEU A 294 -0.31 -34.11 -15.03
N LYS A 295 0.46 -35.19 -15.23
CA LYS A 295 -0.07 -36.47 -15.69
C LYS A 295 -1.09 -37.07 -14.72
N SER A 296 -0.90 -36.93 -13.42
CA SER A 296 -1.86 -37.43 -12.42
C SER A 296 -3.11 -36.54 -12.34
N ALA A 297 -3.00 -35.24 -12.56
CA ALA A 297 -4.15 -34.31 -12.63
C ALA A 297 -4.97 -34.49 -13.90
N PHE A 298 -4.35 -34.92 -15.02
CA PHE A 298 -5.00 -35.24 -16.28
C PHE A 298 -5.19 -36.75 -16.54
N SER A 299 -4.96 -37.62 -15.56
CA SER A 299 -5.43 -38.98 -15.59
C SER A 299 -6.94 -38.98 -15.40
N ILE A 300 -7.65 -38.62 -16.45
CA ILE A 300 -9.09 -38.82 -16.56
C ILE A 300 -9.30 -40.33 -16.56
N ASP A 301 -9.93 -40.85 -15.54
CA ASP A 301 -10.35 -42.24 -15.50
C ASP A 301 -11.34 -42.47 -16.64
N GLN A 302 -10.83 -43.10 -17.72
CA GLN A 302 -11.57 -43.37 -18.93
C GLN A 302 -12.84 -44.18 -18.65
N SER A 303 -12.93 -44.84 -17.49
CA SER A 303 -14.12 -45.58 -17.06
C SER A 303 -15.26 -44.69 -16.59
N GLN A 304 -14.97 -43.43 -16.22
CA GLN A 304 -16.00 -42.46 -15.83
C GLN A 304 -16.56 -41.66 -17.02
N LEU A 305 -15.76 -41.50 -18.08
CA LEU A 305 -16.20 -40.81 -19.31
C LEU A 305 -17.21 -41.64 -20.13
N THR A 306 -17.11 -42.98 -20.08
CA THR A 306 -18.05 -43.87 -20.80
C THR A 306 -19.41 -43.99 -20.15
N LYS A 307 -19.61 -43.53 -18.93
CA LYS A 307 -20.91 -43.56 -18.25
C LYS A 307 -21.79 -42.32 -18.46
N GLY A 308 -21.23 -41.23 -18.99
CA GLY A 308 -21.93 -39.96 -19.17
C GLY A 308 -22.25 -39.52 -20.59
N MET A 309 -21.62 -40.15 -21.59
CA MET A 309 -21.81 -39.77 -23.00
C MET A 309 -22.10 -41.05 -23.84
N GLY A 310 -23.38 -41.29 -24.06
CA GLY A 310 -23.80 -42.29 -25.02
C GLY A 310 -23.29 -41.96 -26.42
N ASP A 311 -22.72 -42.98 -27.10
CA ASP A 311 -22.45 -43.05 -28.54
C ASP A 311 -21.77 -41.83 -29.22
N LEU A 312 -20.68 -41.33 -28.69
CA LEU A 312 -19.76 -40.49 -29.45
C LEU A 312 -18.46 -41.27 -29.72
N ASP A 313 -18.27 -41.63 -30.99
CA ASP A 313 -17.05 -42.29 -31.49
C ASP A 313 -15.89 -41.26 -31.50
N LEU A 314 -15.07 -41.30 -30.45
CA LEU A 314 -13.89 -40.42 -30.29
C LEU A 314 -12.68 -40.85 -31.14
N SER A 315 -12.81 -41.93 -31.94
CA SER A 315 -11.72 -42.38 -32.80
C SER A 315 -11.47 -41.46 -34.00
N GLN A 316 -12.31 -40.47 -34.22
CA GLN A 316 -12.21 -39.48 -35.32
C GLN A 316 -11.65 -38.13 -34.90
N ILE A 317 -11.34 -37.90 -33.63
CA ILE A 317 -10.71 -36.64 -33.20
C ILE A 317 -9.19 -36.81 -33.30
N GLN A 318 -8.66 -36.59 -34.48
CA GLN A 318 -7.24 -36.42 -34.72
C GLN A 318 -6.92 -34.95 -34.50
N LEU A 319 -6.36 -34.62 -33.31
CA LEU A 319 -5.80 -33.32 -33.07
C LEU A 319 -4.58 -33.12 -33.98
N ASP A 320 -4.76 -32.40 -35.08
CA ASP A 320 -3.69 -32.00 -35.98
C ASP A 320 -2.80 -30.95 -35.29
N MET A 321 -1.72 -31.45 -34.71
CA MET A 321 -0.69 -30.60 -34.03
C MET A 321 0.29 -29.98 -35.04
N SER A 322 0.10 -30.18 -36.36
CA SER A 322 1.03 -29.72 -37.40
C SER A 322 0.97 -28.20 -37.67
N ASN A 323 -0.02 -27.49 -37.12
CA ASN A 323 -0.20 -26.05 -37.28
C ASN A 323 0.11 -25.22 -36.01
N MET A 324 0.77 -25.78 -35.03
CA MET A 324 1.32 -24.94 -33.94
C MET A 324 2.56 -24.21 -34.47
N PRO A 325 2.60 -22.87 -34.36
CA PRO A 325 3.81 -22.12 -34.71
C PRO A 325 4.96 -22.59 -33.83
N SER A 326 6.02 -23.09 -34.44
CA SER A 326 7.27 -23.37 -33.74
C SER A 326 7.82 -22.04 -33.19
N ILE A 327 7.92 -21.95 -31.88
CA ILE A 327 8.67 -20.88 -31.25
C ILE A 327 10.15 -21.23 -31.46
N ASP A 328 10.78 -20.51 -32.37
CA ASP A 328 12.21 -20.58 -32.58
C ASP A 328 12.89 -19.91 -31.37
N MET A 329 13.58 -20.71 -30.54
CA MET A 329 14.24 -20.29 -29.33
C MET A 329 15.74 -19.95 -29.53
N ASP A 330 16.19 -19.79 -30.77
CA ASP A 330 17.59 -19.51 -31.14
C ASP A 330 17.76 -18.11 -31.78
N ALA A 331 17.06 -17.07 -31.26
CA ALA A 331 17.32 -15.69 -31.72
C ALA A 331 17.39 -14.71 -30.53
#